data_702aa62e51da251347b719945d2f4a46
#
_entry.id   702aa62e51da251347b719945d2f4a46
#
_cell.length_a   1.000
_cell.length_b   1.000
_cell.length_c   1.000
_cell.angle_alpha   90.00
_cell.angle_beta   90.00
_cell.angle_gamma   90.00
#
_symmetry.space_group_name_H-M   'P 1'
#
loop_
_entity.id
_entity.type
_entity.pdbx_description
1 polymer ?
#
loop_
_entity_poly.entity_id
_entity_poly.type
_entity_poly.pdbx_seq_one_letter_code
_entity_poly.pdbx_strand_id
1 'polypeptide(L)'
;AEATKKYGVAVKCATITPNAARVKEYDLKEMYKSPNGTIRAILDGTVFRAPIIVKGVEPYVKTWKKPITIARHAYGDVYKATEMKVKGPGELVYTDEQGNESRELIHNFKGAGIIQGMHNLNDSIENFARSCFNFALETKQDLWFATKDTISKKYDHTFKDIFQDIYDKDYADKFKEAGIEYFYTLIDDAVARVIRSEGGYIWACKNYDGDVMSDMVATAFGSLSMMTSVLVSPQGYYEYEAAHGTVQRHY
;
A
#
# COMPACT_ATOMS: atom_id res chain seq x y z
N ALA A 1 14.67 10.87 -5.02
CA ALA A 1 13.42 11.55 -5.42
C ALA A 1 13.66 12.72 -6.38
N GLU A 2 14.57 13.68 -6.08
CA GLU A 2 14.84 14.83 -6.99
C GLU A 2 15.30 14.40 -8.38
N ALA A 3 16.25 13.47 -8.45
CA ALA A 3 16.70 12.92 -9.74
C ALA A 3 15.55 12.23 -10.49
N THR A 4 14.70 11.48 -9.80
CA THR A 4 13.51 10.85 -10.39
C THR A 4 12.57 11.89 -10.98
N LYS A 5 12.29 12.96 -10.23
CA LYS A 5 11.45 14.08 -10.71
C LYS A 5 12.06 14.79 -11.93
N LYS A 6 13.40 14.92 -11.95
CA LYS A 6 14.10 15.56 -13.05
C LYS A 6 14.10 14.73 -14.34
N TYR A 7 14.28 13.43 -14.23
CA TYR A 7 14.44 12.54 -15.38
C TYR A 7 13.19 11.71 -15.71
N GLY A 8 12.17 11.74 -14.88
CA GLY A 8 10.89 11.04 -15.08
C GLY A 8 10.93 9.57 -14.68
N VAL A 9 12.09 8.96 -14.52
CA VAL A 9 12.25 7.55 -14.22
C VAL A 9 13.47 7.29 -13.34
N ALA A 10 13.35 6.29 -12.47
CA ALA A 10 14.44 5.76 -11.66
C ALA A 10 14.38 4.23 -11.56
N VAL A 11 15.54 3.64 -11.32
CA VAL A 11 15.67 2.23 -10.92
C VAL A 11 16.38 2.18 -9.58
N LYS A 12 15.82 1.47 -8.62
CA LYS A 12 16.37 1.34 -7.28
C LYS A 12 16.57 -0.13 -6.91
N CYS A 13 17.76 -0.46 -6.47
CA CYS A 13 18.06 -1.79 -5.91
C CYS A 13 17.39 -1.97 -4.55
N ALA A 14 17.34 -3.22 -4.09
CA ALA A 14 16.89 -3.55 -2.75
C ALA A 14 17.70 -2.80 -1.68
N THR A 15 17.02 -2.35 -0.63
CA THR A 15 17.62 -1.60 0.48
C THR A 15 17.32 -2.26 1.82
N ILE A 16 18.11 -1.92 2.83
CA ILE A 16 17.90 -2.35 4.21
C ILE A 16 17.40 -1.16 5.01
N THR A 17 16.29 -1.35 5.75
CA THR A 17 15.88 -0.41 6.79
C THR A 17 16.62 -0.79 8.08
N PRO A 18 17.47 0.11 8.65
CA PRO A 18 18.25 -0.22 9.83
C PRO A 18 17.35 -0.30 11.08
N ASN A 19 17.63 -1.28 11.91
CA ASN A 19 17.17 -1.37 13.29
C ASN A 19 18.34 -1.07 14.25
N ALA A 20 18.12 -1.09 15.55
CA ALA A 20 19.16 -0.77 16.55
C ALA A 20 20.40 -1.67 16.44
N ALA A 21 20.25 -2.94 16.08
CA ALA A 21 21.37 -3.86 15.86
C ALA A 21 22.18 -3.46 14.61
N ARG A 22 21.48 -3.12 13.53
CA ARG A 22 22.11 -2.70 12.26
C ARG A 22 22.79 -1.34 12.33
N VAL A 23 22.32 -0.43 13.17
CA VAL A 23 23.01 0.84 13.43
C VAL A 23 24.43 0.59 13.92
N LYS A 24 24.61 -0.37 14.84
CA LYS A 24 25.93 -0.79 15.33
C LYS A 24 26.74 -1.58 14.30
N GLU A 25 26.08 -2.51 13.60
CA GLU A 25 26.71 -3.40 12.60
C GLU A 25 27.33 -2.59 11.44
N TYR A 26 26.65 -1.53 10.98
CA TYR A 26 27.08 -0.73 9.85
C TYR A 26 27.67 0.65 10.21
N ASP A 27 27.92 0.88 11.49
CA ASP A 27 28.46 2.15 12.02
C ASP A 27 27.65 3.37 11.49
N LEU A 28 26.32 3.29 11.59
CA LEU A 28 25.45 4.35 11.13
C LEU A 28 25.36 5.47 12.18
N LYS A 29 25.27 6.71 11.73
CA LYS A 29 25.12 7.89 12.60
C LYS A 29 23.79 7.87 13.38
N GLU A 30 22.75 7.30 12.78
CA GLU A 30 21.42 7.21 13.38
C GLU A 30 20.60 6.06 12.76
N MET A 31 19.47 5.75 13.36
CA MET A 31 18.51 4.78 12.82
C MET A 31 17.64 5.46 11.75
N TYR A 32 18.14 5.48 10.51
CA TYR A 32 17.44 6.09 9.38
C TYR A 32 16.08 5.43 9.11
N LYS A 33 15.11 6.25 8.70
CA LYS A 33 13.82 5.76 8.20
C LYS A 33 14.00 4.93 6.93
N SER A 34 13.00 4.10 6.59
CA SER A 34 13.02 3.31 5.38
C SER A 34 13.27 4.19 4.13
N PRO A 35 14.34 3.93 3.34
CA PRO A 35 14.56 4.65 2.09
C PRO A 35 13.39 4.49 1.12
N ASN A 36 12.81 3.28 1.04
CA ASN A 36 11.65 2.99 0.20
C ASN A 36 10.44 3.83 0.62
N GLY A 37 10.09 3.80 1.90
CA GLY A 37 8.99 4.59 2.44
C GLY A 37 9.18 6.09 2.25
N THR A 38 10.41 6.58 2.38
CA THR A 38 10.75 7.99 2.17
C THR A 38 10.55 8.41 0.71
N ILE A 39 11.09 7.65 -0.25
CA ILE A 39 10.97 7.96 -1.68
C ILE A 39 9.50 7.88 -2.12
N ARG A 40 8.79 6.82 -1.74
CA ARG A 40 7.37 6.64 -2.06
C ARG A 40 6.51 7.78 -1.51
N ALA A 41 6.78 8.23 -0.29
CA ALA A 41 6.05 9.36 0.31
C ALA A 41 6.35 10.71 -0.35
N ILE A 42 7.51 10.89 -0.98
CA ILE A 42 7.87 12.11 -1.71
C ILE A 42 7.29 12.11 -3.13
N LEU A 43 7.24 10.94 -3.77
CA LEU A 43 6.72 10.78 -5.13
C LEU A 43 5.20 10.60 -5.14
N ASP A 44 4.63 10.08 -4.05
CA ASP A 44 3.24 9.63 -3.93
C ASP A 44 2.84 8.63 -5.02
N GLY A 45 1.59 8.20 -5.06
CA GLY A 45 1.05 7.37 -6.12
C GLY A 45 0.78 5.93 -5.73
N THR A 46 0.95 5.03 -6.68
CA THR A 46 0.60 3.61 -6.58
C THR A 46 1.78 2.73 -6.92
N VAL A 47 2.06 1.76 -6.06
CA VAL A 47 3.04 0.70 -6.37
C VAL A 47 2.29 -0.50 -6.93
N PHE A 48 2.49 -0.76 -8.22
CA PHE A 48 1.97 -1.97 -8.87
C PHE A 48 2.98 -3.10 -8.74
N ARG A 49 2.53 -4.22 -8.18
CA ARG A 49 3.32 -5.44 -8.00
C ARG A 49 2.63 -6.61 -8.68
N ALA A 50 3.26 -7.16 -9.70
CA ALA A 50 2.71 -8.26 -10.48
C ALA A 50 3.66 -9.47 -10.46
N PRO A 51 3.15 -10.70 -10.16
CA PRO A 51 3.97 -11.90 -10.20
C PRO A 51 4.38 -12.22 -11.64
N ILE A 52 5.60 -12.72 -11.79
CA ILE A 52 6.11 -13.27 -13.04
C ILE A 52 5.77 -14.75 -13.06
N ILE A 53 4.88 -15.15 -13.97
CA ILE A 53 4.50 -16.57 -14.13
C ILE A 53 5.54 -17.26 -14.99
N VAL A 54 6.21 -18.25 -14.41
CA VAL A 54 7.28 -19.01 -15.08
C VAL A 54 6.75 -20.38 -15.49
N LYS A 55 6.94 -20.73 -16.75
CA LYS A 55 6.57 -22.05 -17.29
C LYS A 55 7.29 -23.16 -16.50
N GLY A 56 6.53 -24.11 -15.97
CA GLY A 56 7.06 -25.22 -15.20
C GLY A 56 7.17 -24.97 -13.69
N VAL A 57 6.86 -23.75 -13.24
CA VAL A 57 6.70 -23.44 -11.82
C VAL A 57 5.22 -23.31 -11.53
N GLU A 58 4.66 -24.27 -10.81
CA GLU A 58 3.25 -24.23 -10.42
C GLU A 58 3.04 -23.39 -9.17
N PRO A 59 1.99 -22.54 -9.13
CA PRO A 59 1.63 -21.84 -7.90
C PRO A 59 1.32 -22.79 -6.75
N TYR A 60 1.64 -22.41 -5.52
CA TYR A 60 1.22 -23.13 -4.31
C TYR A 60 -0.30 -23.15 -4.17
N VAL A 61 -0.98 -22.07 -4.60
CA VAL A 61 -2.45 -22.04 -4.71
C VAL A 61 -2.84 -22.56 -6.09
N LYS A 62 -3.29 -23.81 -6.14
CA LYS A 62 -3.54 -24.55 -7.42
C LYS A 62 -4.65 -23.96 -8.29
N THR A 63 -5.54 -23.15 -7.71
CA THR A 63 -6.60 -22.45 -8.45
C THR A 63 -6.08 -21.25 -9.24
N TRP A 64 -4.95 -20.65 -8.86
CA TRP A 64 -4.42 -19.46 -9.53
C TRP A 64 -3.83 -19.81 -10.90
N LYS A 65 -4.50 -19.34 -11.95
CA LYS A 65 -4.12 -19.58 -13.35
C LYS A 65 -3.60 -18.33 -14.05
N LYS A 66 -3.93 -17.14 -13.50
CA LYS A 66 -3.61 -15.83 -14.05
C LYS A 66 -2.95 -14.97 -12.97
N PRO A 67 -2.09 -14.00 -13.35
CA PRO A 67 -1.45 -13.14 -12.37
C PRO A 67 -2.48 -12.33 -11.57
N ILE A 68 -2.20 -12.12 -10.30
CA ILE A 68 -2.93 -11.21 -9.42
C ILE A 68 -2.00 -10.02 -9.19
N THR A 69 -2.38 -8.87 -9.71
CA THR A 69 -1.60 -7.64 -9.54
C THR A 69 -2.05 -6.91 -8.28
N ILE A 70 -1.14 -6.66 -7.36
CA ILE A 70 -1.42 -5.82 -6.20
C ILE A 70 -1.14 -4.36 -6.57
N ALA A 71 -2.14 -3.50 -6.40
CA ALA A 71 -1.99 -2.06 -6.45
C ALA A 71 -1.93 -1.52 -5.02
N ARG A 72 -0.73 -1.16 -4.57
CA ARG A 72 -0.47 -0.67 -3.22
C ARG A 72 -0.45 0.85 -3.19
N HIS A 73 -1.24 1.47 -2.33
CA HIS A 73 -1.11 2.90 -2.05
C HIS A 73 0.29 3.22 -1.51
N ALA A 74 0.96 4.22 -2.07
CA ALA A 74 2.35 4.52 -1.73
C ALA A 74 2.52 5.40 -0.49
N TYR A 75 1.45 5.98 0.03
CA TYR A 75 1.46 6.98 1.10
C TYR A 75 0.70 6.50 2.35
N GLY A 76 1.03 7.11 3.49
CA GLY A 76 0.25 7.02 4.72
C GLY A 76 0.39 5.73 5.50
N ASP A 77 -0.62 5.41 6.29
CA ASP A 77 -0.71 4.27 7.21
C ASP A 77 0.47 4.25 8.20
N VAL A 78 0.90 3.07 8.62
CA VAL A 78 2.02 2.88 9.57
C VAL A 78 3.35 3.42 9.05
N TYR A 79 3.52 3.62 7.74
CA TYR A 79 4.75 4.14 7.14
C TYR A 79 4.95 5.65 7.36
N LYS A 80 3.90 6.35 7.75
CA LYS A 80 3.89 7.78 8.11
C LYS A 80 3.39 8.02 9.53
N ALA A 81 3.37 7.00 10.34
CA ALA A 81 2.92 7.07 11.72
C ALA A 81 3.89 7.84 12.62
N THR A 82 3.32 8.44 13.66
CA THR A 82 4.03 8.97 14.81
C THR A 82 3.77 8.06 16.00
N GLU A 83 4.81 7.68 16.72
CA GLU A 83 4.71 6.74 17.83
C GLU A 83 5.32 7.35 19.10
N MET A 84 4.74 7.01 20.25
CA MET A 84 5.30 7.38 21.55
C MET A 84 5.05 6.31 22.62
N LYS A 85 6.02 6.15 23.52
CA LYS A 85 5.85 5.39 24.76
C LYS A 85 5.15 6.29 25.78
N VAL A 86 4.14 5.77 26.46
CA VAL A 86 3.28 6.54 27.34
C VAL A 86 3.05 5.87 28.68
N LYS A 87 2.60 6.67 29.66
CA LYS A 87 2.09 6.25 30.96
C LYS A 87 1.05 7.26 31.41
N GLY A 88 -0.11 6.80 31.88
CA GLY A 88 -1.22 7.66 32.29
C GLY A 88 -2.22 7.91 31.15
N PRO A 89 -3.05 8.96 31.21
CA PRO A 89 -4.01 9.27 30.16
C PRO A 89 -3.32 9.63 28.84
N GLY A 90 -3.78 9.03 27.74
CA GLY A 90 -3.37 9.38 26.39
C GLY A 90 -4.54 9.92 25.59
N GLU A 91 -4.39 11.06 24.96
CA GLU A 91 -5.42 11.74 24.18
C GLU A 91 -4.97 11.95 22.73
N LEU A 92 -5.92 11.89 21.81
CA LEU A 92 -5.80 12.44 20.47
C LEU A 92 -6.34 13.86 20.49
N VAL A 93 -5.51 14.82 20.10
CA VAL A 93 -5.88 16.23 20.04
C VAL A 93 -5.74 16.70 18.60
N TYR A 94 -6.81 17.29 18.10
CA TYR A 94 -6.81 18.00 16.82
C TYR A 94 -7.03 19.49 17.10
N THR A 95 -6.13 20.33 16.61
CA THR A 95 -6.26 21.79 16.68
C THR A 95 -6.50 22.31 15.26
N ASP A 96 -7.61 22.99 15.03
CA ASP A 96 -7.92 23.58 13.73
C ASP A 96 -7.11 24.88 13.47
N GLU A 97 -7.28 25.44 12.28
CA GLU A 97 -6.57 26.67 11.87
C GLU A 97 -6.94 27.89 12.73
N GLN A 98 -8.10 27.89 13.40
CA GLN A 98 -8.55 28.94 14.31
C GLN A 98 -8.09 28.72 15.74
N GLY A 99 -7.42 27.60 16.04
CA GLY A 99 -6.94 27.24 17.36
C GLY A 99 -7.96 26.54 18.24
N ASN A 100 -9.12 26.12 17.70
CA ASN A 100 -10.08 25.31 18.43
C ASN A 100 -9.58 23.88 18.56
N GLU A 101 -9.73 23.29 19.76
CA GLU A 101 -9.29 21.94 20.04
C GLU A 101 -10.46 20.94 20.12
N SER A 102 -10.28 19.82 19.44
CA SER A 102 -11.10 18.63 19.62
C SER A 102 -10.25 17.54 20.27
N ARG A 103 -10.74 16.93 21.35
CA ARG A 103 -9.99 15.95 22.14
C ARG A 103 -10.75 14.64 22.25
N GLU A 104 -10.05 13.52 22.03
CA GLU A 104 -10.60 12.19 22.28
C GLU A 104 -9.63 11.36 23.13
N LEU A 105 -10.13 10.77 24.21
CA LEU A 105 -9.36 9.86 25.04
C LEU A 105 -9.05 8.59 24.26
N ILE A 106 -7.76 8.32 24.02
CA ILE A 106 -7.33 7.06 23.44
C ILE A 106 -7.42 5.95 24.49
N HIS A 107 -6.75 6.16 25.64
CA HIS A 107 -6.77 5.20 26.75
C HIS A 107 -6.20 5.81 28.03
N ASN A 108 -6.66 5.34 29.19
CA ASN A 108 -6.08 5.66 30.48
C ASN A 108 -5.13 4.53 30.94
N PHE A 109 -3.86 4.66 30.60
CA PHE A 109 -2.85 3.64 30.87
C PHE A 109 -2.56 3.55 32.37
N LYS A 110 -2.79 2.39 32.98
CA LYS A 110 -2.42 2.09 34.37
C LYS A 110 -0.93 1.75 34.52
N GLY A 111 -0.26 1.40 33.44
CA GLY A 111 1.16 1.08 33.36
C GLY A 111 1.80 1.65 32.10
N ALA A 112 2.97 1.16 31.72
CA ALA A 112 3.61 1.54 30.46
C ALA A 112 2.80 1.05 29.26
N GLY A 113 2.73 1.87 28.22
CA GLY A 113 2.03 1.56 26.97
C GLY A 113 2.65 2.30 25.79
N ILE A 114 2.06 2.12 24.63
CA ILE A 114 2.44 2.81 23.39
C ILE A 114 1.19 3.39 22.72
N ILE A 115 1.37 4.54 22.08
CA ILE A 115 0.37 5.16 21.21
C ILE A 115 0.98 5.32 19.82
N GLN A 116 0.17 5.08 18.81
CA GLN A 116 0.50 5.34 17.42
C GLN A 116 -0.62 6.16 16.77
N GLY A 117 -0.22 7.25 16.11
CA GLY A 117 -1.10 8.05 15.27
C GLY A 117 -0.68 7.95 13.82
N MET A 118 -1.61 7.68 12.92
CA MET A 118 -1.38 7.68 11.47
C MET A 118 -2.36 8.61 10.77
N HIS A 119 -2.02 9.02 9.56
CA HIS A 119 -2.83 9.92 8.74
C HIS A 119 -2.81 9.53 7.27
N ASN A 120 -3.73 10.09 6.52
CA ASN A 120 -3.70 10.06 5.06
C ASN A 120 -4.21 11.39 4.51
N LEU A 121 -4.06 11.61 3.21
CA LEU A 121 -4.49 12.82 2.50
C LEU A 121 -5.54 12.42 1.46
N ASN A 122 -6.66 13.14 1.40
CA ASN A 122 -7.71 12.88 0.42
C ASN A 122 -7.18 12.93 -1.01
N ASP A 123 -6.37 13.93 -1.35
CA ASP A 123 -5.76 14.06 -2.68
C ASP A 123 -4.88 12.84 -3.03
N SER A 124 -4.14 12.30 -2.07
CA SER A 124 -3.33 11.09 -2.27
C SER A 124 -4.21 9.84 -2.48
N ILE A 125 -5.33 9.74 -1.76
CA ILE A 125 -6.30 8.65 -1.95
C ILE A 125 -6.99 8.76 -3.31
N GLU A 126 -7.37 9.97 -3.74
CA GLU A 126 -7.94 10.21 -5.07
C GLU A 126 -6.98 9.83 -6.19
N ASN A 127 -5.72 10.25 -6.08
CA ASN A 127 -4.67 9.87 -7.02
C ASN A 127 -4.46 8.36 -7.10
N PHE A 128 -4.48 7.68 -5.95
CA PHE A 128 -4.42 6.24 -5.87
C PHE A 128 -5.61 5.57 -6.56
N ALA A 129 -6.83 6.03 -6.31
CA ALA A 129 -8.04 5.52 -6.94
C ALA A 129 -7.99 5.67 -8.46
N ARG A 130 -7.68 6.87 -8.96
CA ARG A 130 -7.56 7.15 -10.41
C ARG A 130 -6.48 6.30 -11.07
N SER A 131 -5.33 6.12 -10.41
CA SER A 131 -4.25 5.27 -10.90
C SER A 131 -4.73 3.81 -11.04
N CYS A 132 -5.44 3.28 -10.05
CA CYS A 132 -6.00 1.93 -10.09
C CYS A 132 -7.04 1.76 -11.22
N PHE A 133 -7.98 2.69 -11.36
CA PHE A 133 -9.00 2.65 -12.41
C PHE A 133 -8.39 2.77 -13.82
N ASN A 134 -7.43 3.66 -14.01
CA ASN A 134 -6.75 3.80 -15.29
C ASN A 134 -5.98 2.53 -15.67
N PHE A 135 -5.26 1.95 -14.72
CA PHE A 135 -4.51 0.72 -14.96
C PHE A 135 -5.45 -0.47 -15.26
N ALA A 136 -6.61 -0.54 -14.59
CA ALA A 136 -7.62 -1.55 -14.86
C ALA A 136 -8.18 -1.44 -16.30
N LEU A 137 -8.47 -0.23 -16.77
CA LEU A 137 -8.91 0.03 -18.15
C LEU A 137 -7.82 -0.31 -19.18
N GLU A 138 -6.57 0.08 -18.90
CA GLU A 138 -5.43 -0.18 -19.79
C GLU A 138 -5.17 -1.69 -19.94
N THR A 139 -5.22 -2.43 -18.84
CA THR A 139 -4.96 -3.88 -18.83
C THR A 139 -6.19 -4.73 -19.07
N LYS A 140 -7.39 -4.11 -19.12
CA LYS A 140 -8.69 -4.79 -19.24
C LYS A 140 -8.88 -5.88 -18.17
N GLN A 141 -8.61 -5.51 -16.93
CA GLN A 141 -8.74 -6.38 -15.77
C GLN A 141 -9.74 -5.80 -14.77
N ASP A 142 -10.48 -6.67 -14.11
CA ASP A 142 -11.31 -6.27 -12.97
C ASP A 142 -10.48 -5.62 -11.88
N LEU A 143 -11.08 -4.67 -11.17
CA LEU A 143 -10.46 -4.00 -10.04
C LEU A 143 -11.18 -4.37 -8.74
N TRP A 144 -10.49 -5.03 -7.84
CA TRP A 144 -10.94 -5.28 -6.48
C TRP A 144 -10.30 -4.27 -5.55
N PHE A 145 -11.09 -3.66 -4.68
CA PHE A 145 -10.60 -2.79 -3.63
C PHE A 145 -11.08 -3.27 -2.27
N ALA A 146 -10.23 -3.23 -1.27
CA ALA A 146 -10.57 -3.72 0.06
C ALA A 146 -9.97 -2.87 1.18
N THR A 147 -10.79 -2.64 2.20
CA THR A 147 -10.40 -2.01 3.47
C THR A 147 -11.13 -2.67 4.63
N LYS A 148 -11.00 -2.16 5.86
CA LYS A 148 -11.77 -2.63 7.02
C LYS A 148 -12.70 -1.53 7.55
N ASP A 149 -13.52 -0.94 6.67
CA ASP A 149 -14.38 0.21 6.97
C ASP A 149 -15.41 -0.03 8.07
N THR A 150 -15.80 -1.28 8.31
CA THR A 150 -16.70 -1.66 9.42
C THR A 150 -16.06 -1.48 10.79
N ILE A 151 -14.74 -1.49 10.90
CA ILE A 151 -13.98 -1.27 12.13
C ILE A 151 -13.36 0.13 12.12
N SER A 152 -12.63 0.49 11.08
CA SER A 152 -12.04 1.81 10.89
C SER A 152 -13.02 2.73 10.17
N LYS A 153 -14.04 3.18 10.94
CA LYS A 153 -15.25 3.84 10.41
C LYS A 153 -15.03 5.24 9.85
N LYS A 154 -13.90 5.87 10.11
CA LYS A 154 -13.50 7.14 9.52
C LYS A 154 -12.35 6.93 8.52
N TYR A 155 -11.23 6.40 8.96
CA TYR A 155 -10.04 6.27 8.14
C TYR A 155 -10.26 5.37 6.91
N ASP A 156 -10.65 4.11 7.10
CA ASP A 156 -10.89 3.17 6.01
C ASP A 156 -12.16 3.49 5.21
N HIS A 157 -13.17 4.03 5.88
CA HIS A 157 -14.41 4.44 5.23
C HIS A 157 -14.18 5.60 4.25
N THR A 158 -13.31 6.56 4.59
CA THR A 158 -12.92 7.65 3.67
C THR A 158 -12.31 7.10 2.38
N PHE A 159 -11.45 6.09 2.46
CA PHE A 159 -10.90 5.43 1.27
C PHE A 159 -12.00 4.82 0.39
N LYS A 160 -12.95 4.11 1.01
CA LYS A 160 -14.08 3.51 0.29
C LYS A 160 -14.93 4.56 -0.41
N ASP A 161 -15.30 5.63 0.30
CA ASP A 161 -16.14 6.68 -0.25
C ASP A 161 -15.47 7.39 -1.42
N ILE A 162 -14.19 7.76 -1.29
CA ILE A 162 -13.44 8.41 -2.38
C ILE A 162 -13.36 7.50 -3.61
N PHE A 163 -13.05 6.21 -3.43
CA PHE A 163 -13.03 5.25 -4.54
C PHE A 163 -14.40 5.14 -5.22
N GLN A 164 -15.48 5.04 -4.44
CA GLN A 164 -16.84 4.90 -4.97
C GLN A 164 -17.29 6.15 -5.71
N ASP A 165 -17.07 7.33 -5.13
CA ASP A 165 -17.44 8.61 -5.74
C ASP A 165 -16.73 8.83 -7.08
N ILE A 166 -15.42 8.53 -7.16
CA ILE A 166 -14.63 8.63 -8.38
C ILE A 166 -15.11 7.60 -9.41
N TYR A 167 -15.37 6.37 -9.00
CA TYR A 167 -15.90 5.33 -9.88
C TYR A 167 -17.21 5.75 -10.51
N ASP A 168 -18.20 6.12 -9.69
CA ASP A 168 -19.53 6.47 -10.15
C ASP A 168 -19.54 7.69 -11.09
N LYS A 169 -18.67 8.67 -10.80
CA LYS A 169 -18.60 9.91 -11.58
C LYS A 169 -17.82 9.76 -12.88
N ASP A 170 -16.67 9.09 -12.87
CA ASP A 170 -15.68 9.21 -13.93
C ASP A 170 -15.40 7.89 -14.67
N TYR A 171 -15.74 6.73 -14.09
CA TYR A 171 -15.28 5.43 -14.57
C TYR A 171 -16.37 4.38 -14.84
N ALA A 172 -17.55 4.48 -14.25
CA ALA A 172 -18.58 3.45 -14.37
C ALA A 172 -18.92 3.09 -15.83
N ASP A 173 -19.16 4.09 -16.67
CA ASP A 173 -19.47 3.85 -18.09
C ASP A 173 -18.27 3.26 -18.84
N LYS A 174 -17.06 3.72 -18.56
CA LYS A 174 -15.82 3.21 -19.18
C LYS A 174 -15.56 1.74 -18.82
N PHE A 175 -15.80 1.35 -17.56
CA PHE A 175 -15.68 -0.02 -17.10
C PHE A 175 -16.72 -0.92 -17.78
N LYS A 176 -17.97 -0.46 -17.89
CA LYS A 176 -19.02 -1.14 -18.60
C LYS A 176 -18.69 -1.34 -20.08
N GLU A 177 -18.19 -0.34 -20.78
CA GLU A 177 -17.74 -0.41 -22.18
C GLU A 177 -16.56 -1.37 -22.35
N ALA A 178 -15.63 -1.38 -21.40
CA ALA A 178 -14.47 -2.27 -21.40
C ALA A 178 -14.82 -3.73 -21.01
N GLY A 179 -16.01 -3.99 -20.46
CA GLY A 179 -16.45 -5.29 -19.98
C GLY A 179 -15.69 -5.77 -18.74
N ILE A 180 -15.29 -4.84 -17.88
CA ILE A 180 -14.60 -5.12 -16.61
C ILE A 180 -15.41 -4.57 -15.43
N GLU A 181 -15.15 -5.08 -14.23
CA GLU A 181 -15.90 -4.76 -13.03
C GLU A 181 -15.02 -4.06 -11.97
N TYR A 182 -15.62 -3.14 -11.23
CA TYR A 182 -15.11 -2.65 -9.96
C TYR A 182 -15.86 -3.30 -8.81
N PHE A 183 -15.12 -3.83 -7.84
CA PHE A 183 -15.68 -4.55 -6.71
C PHE A 183 -15.02 -4.11 -5.40
N TYR A 184 -15.82 -3.63 -4.44
CA TYR A 184 -15.37 -3.33 -3.09
C TYR A 184 -15.82 -4.42 -2.11
N THR A 185 -14.94 -4.82 -1.19
CA THR A 185 -15.28 -5.70 -0.06
C THR A 185 -14.38 -5.45 1.15
N LEU A 186 -14.69 -6.10 2.28
CA LEU A 186 -13.82 -6.06 3.45
C LEU A 186 -12.52 -6.85 3.17
N ILE A 187 -11.41 -6.39 3.75
CA ILE A 187 -10.09 -6.99 3.49
C ILE A 187 -10.01 -8.47 3.84
N ASP A 188 -10.65 -8.91 4.91
CA ASP A 188 -10.72 -10.31 5.32
C ASP A 188 -11.56 -11.16 4.35
N ASP A 189 -12.66 -10.63 3.82
CA ASP A 189 -13.43 -11.29 2.76
C ASP A 189 -12.63 -11.33 1.45
N ALA A 190 -11.92 -10.26 1.10
CA ALA A 190 -11.03 -10.22 -0.06
C ALA A 190 -9.99 -11.35 0.01
N VAL A 191 -9.32 -11.54 1.14
CA VAL A 191 -8.33 -12.63 1.32
C VAL A 191 -8.97 -13.99 1.03
N ALA A 192 -10.17 -14.25 1.56
CA ALA A 192 -10.87 -15.52 1.33
C ALA A 192 -11.26 -15.73 -0.15
N ARG A 193 -11.67 -14.64 -0.84
CA ARG A 193 -12.01 -14.67 -2.27
C ARG A 193 -10.79 -14.87 -3.14
N VAL A 194 -9.70 -14.17 -2.86
CA VAL A 194 -8.43 -14.27 -3.59
C VAL A 194 -7.92 -15.70 -3.61
N ILE A 195 -7.90 -16.39 -2.47
CA ILE A 195 -7.45 -17.78 -2.36
C ILE A 195 -8.31 -18.73 -3.21
N ARG A 196 -9.62 -18.44 -3.37
CA ARG A 196 -10.55 -19.27 -4.15
C ARG A 196 -10.63 -18.90 -5.63
N SER A 197 -10.05 -17.77 -6.02
CA SER A 197 -10.11 -17.24 -7.38
C SER A 197 -9.17 -17.98 -8.34
N GLU A 198 -9.33 -17.70 -9.62
CA GLU A 198 -8.38 -18.11 -10.66
C GLU A 198 -7.29 -17.05 -10.92
N GLY A 199 -7.39 -15.87 -10.29
CA GLY A 199 -6.57 -14.70 -10.58
C GLY A 199 -7.06 -13.91 -11.81
N GLY A 200 -6.21 -13.01 -12.32
CA GLY A 200 -6.49 -12.22 -13.51
C GLY A 200 -7.14 -10.87 -13.24
N TYR A 201 -6.97 -10.33 -12.07
CA TYR A 201 -7.50 -9.02 -11.65
C TYR A 201 -6.44 -8.21 -10.90
N ILE A 202 -6.76 -6.94 -10.69
CA ILE A 202 -5.99 -6.02 -9.85
C ILE A 202 -6.64 -5.97 -8.48
N TRP A 203 -5.82 -6.14 -7.44
CA TRP A 203 -6.27 -5.98 -6.05
C TRP A 203 -5.64 -4.73 -5.43
N ALA A 204 -6.44 -3.68 -5.31
CA ALA A 204 -6.05 -2.43 -4.68
C ALA A 204 -6.13 -2.55 -3.16
N CYS A 205 -5.07 -2.12 -2.50
CA CYS A 205 -4.89 -2.19 -1.06
C CYS A 205 -4.28 -0.89 -0.52
N LYS A 206 -4.63 -0.53 0.72
CA LYS A 206 -3.91 0.49 1.47
C LYS A 206 -2.42 0.13 1.59
N ASN A 207 -1.60 1.07 2.02
CA ASN A 207 -0.15 0.93 2.02
C ASN A 207 0.34 -0.33 2.75
N TYR A 208 -0.05 -0.54 4.01
CA TYR A 208 0.38 -1.71 4.78
C TYR A 208 -0.25 -3.01 4.28
N ASP A 209 -1.55 -2.98 4.00
CA ASP A 209 -2.26 -4.16 3.46
C ASP A 209 -1.62 -4.61 2.14
N GLY A 210 -1.30 -3.67 1.25
CA GLY A 210 -0.65 -3.93 -0.04
C GLY A 210 0.77 -4.47 0.09
N ASP A 211 1.51 -4.06 1.11
CA ASP A 211 2.84 -4.61 1.40
C ASP A 211 2.75 -6.10 1.75
N VAL A 212 1.90 -6.43 2.70
CA VAL A 212 1.74 -7.82 3.17
C VAL A 212 1.13 -8.70 2.09
N MET A 213 0.08 -8.22 1.41
CA MET A 213 -0.62 -9.02 0.41
C MET A 213 0.22 -9.25 -0.85
N SER A 214 1.05 -8.31 -1.25
CA SER A 214 1.95 -8.53 -2.40
C SER A 214 3.00 -9.60 -2.13
N ASP A 215 3.55 -9.65 -0.92
CA ASP A 215 4.50 -10.70 -0.54
C ASP A 215 3.83 -12.08 -0.47
N MET A 216 2.61 -12.14 0.05
CA MET A 216 1.81 -13.37 0.05
C MET A 216 1.55 -13.86 -1.38
N VAL A 217 1.09 -12.99 -2.27
CA VAL A 217 0.80 -13.33 -3.66
C VAL A 217 2.06 -13.79 -4.39
N ALA A 218 3.16 -13.04 -4.28
CA ALA A 218 4.42 -13.41 -4.91
C ALA A 218 4.95 -14.75 -4.45
N THR A 219 4.93 -14.99 -3.13
CA THR A 219 5.33 -16.28 -2.53
C THR A 219 4.45 -17.42 -3.05
N ALA A 220 3.14 -17.21 -3.13
CA ALA A 220 2.21 -18.23 -3.61
C ALA A 220 2.37 -18.54 -5.12
N PHE A 221 2.87 -17.61 -5.93
CA PHE A 221 3.25 -17.86 -7.33
C PHE A 221 4.65 -18.48 -7.48
N GLY A 222 5.44 -18.56 -6.41
CA GLY A 222 6.74 -19.24 -6.42
C GLY A 222 7.80 -18.58 -5.54
N SER A 223 8.03 -17.27 -5.67
CA SER A 223 9.07 -16.56 -4.92
C SER A 223 8.86 -15.04 -4.93
N LEU A 224 9.28 -14.36 -3.86
CA LEU A 224 9.32 -12.89 -3.81
C LEU A 224 10.17 -12.27 -4.92
N SER A 225 11.22 -12.95 -5.38
CA SER A 225 12.08 -12.48 -6.47
C SER A 225 11.43 -12.58 -7.85
N MET A 226 10.29 -13.29 -7.95
CA MET A 226 9.52 -13.43 -9.19
C MET A 226 8.34 -12.45 -9.25
N MET A 227 8.59 -11.21 -8.85
CA MET A 227 7.59 -10.16 -8.84
C MET A 227 8.20 -8.85 -9.35
N THR A 228 7.52 -8.22 -10.30
CA THR A 228 7.84 -6.84 -10.71
C THR A 228 7.30 -5.86 -9.65
N SER A 229 7.94 -4.71 -9.51
CA SER A 229 7.45 -3.63 -8.67
C SER A 229 7.75 -2.29 -9.32
N VAL A 230 6.73 -1.48 -9.54
CA VAL A 230 6.85 -0.14 -10.10
C VAL A 230 5.95 0.83 -9.36
N LEU A 231 6.56 1.93 -8.89
CA LEU A 231 5.81 3.09 -8.40
C LEU A 231 5.44 3.98 -9.60
N VAL A 232 4.17 4.30 -9.71
CA VAL A 232 3.65 5.28 -10.66
C VAL A 232 3.13 6.48 -9.87
N SER A 233 3.78 7.63 -10.00
CA SER A 233 3.36 8.84 -9.30
C SER A 233 2.23 9.56 -10.05
N PRO A 234 1.42 10.40 -9.36
CA PRO A 234 0.37 11.19 -10.00
C PRO A 234 0.90 12.16 -11.06
N GLN A 235 2.17 12.55 -10.96
CA GLN A 235 2.83 13.45 -11.90
C GLN A 235 3.49 12.73 -13.08
N GLY A 236 3.32 11.41 -13.20
CA GLY A 236 3.87 10.60 -14.28
C GLY A 236 5.34 10.20 -14.11
N TYR A 237 5.86 10.20 -12.88
CA TYR A 237 7.18 9.65 -12.58
C TYR A 237 7.08 8.15 -12.32
N TYR A 238 8.13 7.41 -12.71
CA TYR A 238 8.21 5.98 -12.51
C TYR A 238 9.44 5.63 -11.66
N GLU A 239 9.25 4.77 -10.67
CA GLU A 239 10.34 4.15 -9.93
C GLU A 239 10.21 2.63 -9.97
N TYR A 240 11.15 1.99 -10.65
CA TYR A 240 11.28 0.53 -10.67
C TYR A 240 12.15 0.09 -9.49
N GLU A 241 11.65 -0.82 -8.69
CA GLU A 241 12.35 -1.29 -7.49
C GLU A 241 12.24 -2.81 -7.33
N ALA A 242 13.14 -3.39 -6.53
CA ALA A 242 12.93 -4.75 -6.04
C ALA A 242 11.74 -4.75 -5.06
N ALA A 243 10.85 -5.71 -5.21
CA ALA A 243 9.66 -5.84 -4.35
C ALA A 243 10.01 -6.24 -2.91
N HIS A 244 11.25 -6.69 -2.66
CA HIS A 244 11.76 -7.19 -1.38
C HIS A 244 12.99 -6.42 -0.90
N GLY A 245 13.36 -6.58 0.36
CA GLY A 245 14.64 -6.13 0.91
C GLY A 245 15.83 -6.96 0.40
N THR A 246 17.03 -6.70 0.93
CA THR A 246 18.26 -7.38 0.47
C THR A 246 18.33 -8.87 0.80
N VAL A 247 17.51 -9.38 1.72
CA VAL A 247 17.41 -10.79 2.15
C VAL A 247 18.77 -11.41 2.54
N GLN A 248 19.70 -10.57 3.00
CA GLN A 248 21.13 -10.86 3.18
C GLN A 248 21.43 -12.05 4.14
N ARG A 249 20.49 -12.47 4.96
CA ARG A 249 20.68 -13.53 5.99
C ARG A 249 19.88 -14.80 5.73
N HIS A 250 19.40 -15.01 4.53
CA HIS A 250 18.66 -16.23 4.15
C HIS A 250 19.51 -17.23 3.35
N TYR A 251 20.82 -17.17 3.54
CA TYR A 251 21.78 -18.14 3.00
C TYR A 251 22.31 -19.05 4.09
#